data_56a65f5074734ceb2d2382c900ac9521
#
_entry.id   56a65f5074734ceb2d2382c900ac9521
#
_cell.length_a   1.000
_cell.length_b   1.000
_cell.length_c   1.000
_cell.angle_alpha   90.00
_cell.angle_beta   90.00
_cell.angle_gamma   90.00
#
_symmetry.space_group_name_H-M   'P 1'
#
loop_
_entity.id
_entity.type
_entity.pdbx_description
1 polymer ?
#
loop_
_entity_poly.entity_id
_entity_poly.type
_entity_poly.pdbx_seq_one_letter_code
_entity_poly.pdbx_strand_id
1 'polypeptide(L)'
;MALKTESVAEATVDKGAEIYISDNLKSIKGKDNRSNRSRYSVMEADLQVGLEHPLLGVGTGLRDAYVGEKLVAMDNKSDEMKRWIQAQKERGVMRAGIPVLGEYTSKFAETGVVGLLIYLFPAGYLIFLILKKIRRTSDIKIKEQAMFLLFSFLGTMAAGIGDNINITYCYWVLLGVGYAIYWPARVENE
;
A
#
# COMPACT_ATOMS: atom_id res chain seq x y z
N MET A 1 -33.93 -28.76 13.14
CA MET A 1 -34.25 -27.33 12.81
C MET A 1 -33.00 -26.47 12.67
N ALA A 2 -31.82 -26.88 13.12
CA ALA A 2 -30.53 -26.13 13.04
C ALA A 2 -29.89 -26.07 11.63
N LEU A 3 -30.01 -27.13 10.82
CA LEU A 3 -29.37 -27.22 9.48
C LEU A 3 -29.92 -26.25 8.42
N LYS A 4 -31.10 -25.67 8.64
CA LYS A 4 -31.72 -24.76 7.67
C LYS A 4 -31.31 -23.29 7.92
N THR A 5 -30.79 -22.98 9.09
CA THR A 5 -30.34 -21.62 9.45
C THR A 5 -28.91 -21.35 8.96
N GLU A 6 -28.01 -22.36 8.93
CA GLU A 6 -26.64 -22.20 8.42
C GLU A 6 -26.60 -21.97 6.91
N SER A 7 -27.41 -22.71 6.13
CA SER A 7 -27.45 -22.55 4.68
C SER A 7 -28.01 -21.20 4.21
N VAL A 8 -28.88 -20.57 5.00
CA VAL A 8 -29.43 -19.24 4.70
C VAL A 8 -28.43 -18.15 5.09
N ALA A 9 -27.64 -18.33 6.14
CA ALA A 9 -26.60 -17.40 6.54
C ALA A 9 -25.41 -17.40 5.54
N GLU A 10 -24.97 -18.57 5.08
CA GLU A 10 -23.93 -18.66 4.04
C GLU A 10 -24.38 -18.03 2.71
N ALA A 11 -25.61 -18.31 2.27
CA ALA A 11 -26.12 -17.73 1.02
C ALA A 11 -26.32 -16.20 1.10
N THR A 12 -26.58 -15.63 2.28
CA THR A 12 -26.66 -14.17 2.47
C THR A 12 -25.30 -13.49 2.54
N VAL A 13 -24.29 -14.16 3.09
CA VAL A 13 -22.90 -13.68 3.13
C VAL A 13 -22.31 -13.66 1.71
N ASP A 14 -22.55 -14.72 0.94
CA ASP A 14 -22.03 -14.86 -0.43
C ASP A 14 -22.64 -13.78 -1.37
N LYS A 15 -23.97 -13.56 -1.28
CA LYS A 15 -24.62 -12.47 -2.02
C LYS A 15 -24.13 -11.08 -1.61
N GLY A 16 -23.84 -10.88 -0.33
CA GLY A 16 -23.28 -9.62 0.17
C GLY A 16 -21.89 -9.34 -0.39
N ALA A 17 -21.04 -10.38 -0.46
CA ALA A 17 -19.70 -10.29 -1.02
C ALA A 17 -19.74 -10.02 -2.54
N GLU A 18 -20.60 -10.72 -3.30
CA GLU A 18 -20.77 -10.47 -4.74
C GLU A 18 -21.26 -9.06 -5.05
N ILE A 19 -22.23 -8.55 -4.29
CA ILE A 19 -22.73 -7.17 -4.44
C ILE A 19 -21.60 -6.18 -4.13
N TYR A 20 -20.86 -6.40 -3.04
CA TYR A 20 -19.74 -5.55 -2.65
C TYR A 20 -18.65 -5.52 -3.73
N ILE A 21 -18.25 -6.68 -4.27
CA ILE A 21 -17.24 -6.80 -5.32
C ILE A 21 -17.75 -6.13 -6.61
N SER A 22 -19.00 -6.42 -7.02
CA SER A 22 -19.58 -5.84 -8.24
C SER A 22 -19.70 -4.33 -8.14
N ASP A 23 -20.09 -3.80 -6.99
CA ASP A 23 -20.21 -2.35 -6.75
C ASP A 23 -18.85 -1.66 -6.73
N ASN A 24 -17.81 -2.31 -6.16
CA ASN A 24 -16.46 -1.78 -6.21
C ASN A 24 -15.87 -1.81 -7.63
N LEU A 25 -16.08 -2.89 -8.39
CA LEU A 25 -15.67 -2.97 -9.80
C LEU A 25 -16.41 -1.96 -10.68
N LYS A 26 -17.71 -1.74 -10.46
CA LYS A 26 -18.48 -0.71 -11.17
C LYS A 26 -18.01 0.70 -10.82
N SER A 27 -17.58 0.93 -9.57
CA SER A 27 -17.06 2.24 -9.12
C SER A 27 -15.74 2.62 -9.80
N ILE A 28 -14.95 1.64 -10.26
CA ILE A 28 -13.71 1.88 -11.03
C ILE A 28 -14.05 2.40 -12.44
N LYS A 29 -15.11 1.87 -13.07
CA LYS A 29 -15.51 2.22 -14.46
C LYS A 29 -16.64 3.26 -14.54
N GLY A 30 -17.36 3.52 -13.46
CA GLY A 30 -18.54 4.38 -13.44
C GLY A 30 -18.22 5.86 -13.30
N LYS A 31 -19.20 6.72 -13.70
CA LYS A 31 -19.18 8.17 -13.47
C LYS A 31 -19.41 8.55 -11.99
N ASP A 32 -19.65 7.57 -11.12
CA ASP A 32 -19.95 7.81 -9.70
C ASP A 32 -18.72 8.29 -8.93
N ASN A 33 -18.94 9.31 -8.11
CA ASN A 33 -17.94 10.05 -7.31
C ASN A 33 -17.37 9.24 -6.14
N ARG A 34 -16.99 7.98 -6.33
CA ARG A 34 -16.56 7.08 -5.25
C ARG A 34 -15.03 7.10 -5.04
N SER A 35 -14.64 6.84 -3.81
CA SER A 35 -13.26 6.81 -3.29
C SER A 35 -12.26 6.04 -4.16
N ASN A 36 -12.67 4.94 -4.79
CA ASN A 36 -11.78 4.14 -5.64
C ASN A 36 -11.26 4.92 -6.85
N ARG A 37 -12.09 5.75 -7.47
CA ARG A 37 -11.68 6.57 -8.62
C ARG A 37 -10.65 7.62 -8.21
N SER A 38 -10.85 8.26 -7.06
CA SER A 38 -9.89 9.22 -6.51
C SER A 38 -8.55 8.56 -6.24
N ARG A 39 -8.56 7.32 -5.72
CA ARG A 39 -7.34 6.53 -5.49
C ARG A 39 -6.57 6.28 -6.77
N TYR A 40 -7.23 5.75 -7.81
CA TYR A 40 -6.59 5.51 -9.10
C TYR A 40 -6.03 6.77 -9.72
N SER A 41 -6.78 7.88 -9.69
CA SER A 41 -6.31 9.14 -10.24
C SER A 41 -5.08 9.69 -9.52
N VAL A 42 -5.02 9.58 -8.19
CA VAL A 42 -3.84 10.00 -7.42
C VAL A 42 -2.65 9.08 -7.71
N MET A 43 -2.85 7.76 -7.77
CA MET A 43 -1.79 6.80 -8.11
C MET A 43 -1.27 7.01 -9.54
N GLU A 44 -2.16 7.31 -10.49
CA GLU A 44 -1.80 7.64 -11.86
C GLU A 44 -0.97 8.93 -11.92
N ALA A 45 -1.39 9.97 -11.20
CA ALA A 45 -0.64 11.22 -11.10
C ALA A 45 0.74 11.00 -10.47
N ASP A 46 0.83 10.20 -9.40
CA ASP A 46 2.10 9.79 -8.78
C ASP A 46 3.03 9.11 -9.79
N LEU A 47 2.50 8.16 -10.56
CA LEU A 47 3.28 7.45 -11.57
C LEU A 47 3.77 8.40 -12.67
N GLN A 48 2.94 9.33 -13.13
CA GLN A 48 3.33 10.33 -14.14
C GLN A 48 4.47 11.20 -13.62
N VAL A 49 4.36 11.71 -12.38
CA VAL A 49 5.42 12.49 -11.73
C VAL A 49 6.71 11.68 -11.59
N GLY A 50 6.61 10.42 -11.15
CA GLY A 50 7.77 9.53 -11.05
C GLY A 50 8.43 9.23 -12.39
N LEU A 51 7.65 9.07 -13.46
CA LEU A 51 8.18 8.86 -14.81
C LEU A 51 8.85 10.12 -15.42
N GLU A 52 8.40 11.31 -15.01
CA GLU A 52 9.06 12.58 -15.40
C GLU A 52 10.36 12.80 -14.62
N HIS A 53 10.49 12.23 -13.42
CA HIS A 53 11.67 12.33 -12.54
C HIS A 53 12.17 10.95 -12.08
N PRO A 54 12.59 10.05 -13.01
CA PRO A 54 12.67 8.60 -12.72
C PRO A 54 13.78 8.21 -11.75
N LEU A 55 14.87 8.94 -11.63
CA LEU A 55 16.03 8.53 -10.83
C LEU A 55 15.87 8.93 -9.36
N LEU A 56 15.61 10.20 -9.07
CA LEU A 56 15.61 10.76 -7.71
C LEU A 56 14.24 11.31 -7.28
N GLY A 57 13.23 11.25 -8.15
CA GLY A 57 11.93 11.83 -7.89
C GLY A 57 11.96 13.35 -7.76
N VAL A 58 10.89 13.91 -7.24
CA VAL A 58 10.75 15.37 -7.03
C VAL A 58 11.20 15.83 -5.64
N GLY A 59 11.53 14.92 -4.77
CA GLY A 59 11.89 15.18 -3.38
C GLY A 59 10.73 15.00 -2.41
N THR A 60 11.05 14.55 -1.20
CA THR A 60 10.09 14.37 -0.10
C THR A 60 9.42 15.69 0.24
N GLY A 61 8.08 15.71 0.26
CA GLY A 61 7.28 16.90 0.56
C GLY A 61 6.95 17.80 -0.63
N LEU A 62 7.60 17.63 -1.80
CA LEU A 62 7.27 18.37 -3.03
C LEU A 62 6.25 17.62 -3.90
N ARG A 63 6.05 16.32 -3.67
CA ARG A 63 5.09 15.48 -4.39
C ARG A 63 3.73 16.14 -4.58
N ASP A 64 3.19 16.74 -3.51
CA ASP A 64 1.84 17.29 -3.52
C ASP A 64 1.64 18.47 -4.48
N ALA A 65 2.72 19.22 -4.77
CA ALA A 65 2.69 20.28 -5.77
C ALA A 65 2.55 19.68 -7.17
N TYR A 66 3.42 18.74 -7.53
CA TYR A 66 3.44 18.12 -8.85
C TYR A 66 2.19 17.26 -9.10
N VAL A 67 1.79 16.45 -8.11
CA VAL A 67 0.57 15.65 -8.21
C VAL A 67 -0.67 16.55 -8.34
N GLY A 68 -0.72 17.68 -7.61
CA GLY A 68 -1.78 18.66 -7.71
C GLY A 68 -1.95 19.19 -9.14
N GLU A 69 -0.85 19.51 -9.82
CA GLU A 69 -0.87 19.97 -11.22
C GLU A 69 -1.41 18.87 -12.16
N LYS A 70 -0.99 17.61 -11.98
CA LYS A 70 -1.51 16.48 -12.77
C LYS A 70 -3.00 16.27 -12.55
N LEU A 71 -3.47 16.32 -11.29
CA LEU A 71 -4.89 16.20 -10.97
C LEU A 71 -5.74 17.34 -11.56
N VAL A 72 -5.18 18.56 -11.62
CA VAL A 72 -5.85 19.70 -12.28
C VAL A 72 -5.99 19.47 -13.77
N ALA A 73 -5.02 18.83 -14.42
CA ALA A 73 -5.04 18.53 -15.85
C ALA A 73 -6.00 17.39 -16.25
N MET A 74 -6.42 16.53 -15.31
CA MET A 74 -7.34 15.42 -15.61
C MET A 74 -8.77 15.93 -15.94
N ASP A 75 -9.40 15.36 -16.97
CA ASP A 75 -10.75 15.77 -17.40
C ASP A 75 -11.86 15.36 -16.43
N ASN A 76 -11.75 14.16 -15.88
CA ASN A 76 -12.81 13.51 -15.09
C ASN A 76 -12.47 13.52 -13.58
N LYS A 77 -12.66 14.65 -12.92
CA LYS A 77 -12.40 14.81 -11.49
C LYS A 77 -13.54 14.32 -10.62
N SER A 78 -13.24 13.48 -9.63
CA SER A 78 -14.17 13.15 -8.56
C SER A 78 -14.40 14.37 -7.64
N ASP A 79 -15.46 14.34 -6.82
CA ASP A 79 -15.72 15.44 -5.89
C ASP A 79 -14.66 15.53 -4.78
N GLU A 80 -14.04 14.40 -4.42
CA GLU A 80 -12.89 14.39 -3.51
C GLU A 80 -11.69 15.10 -4.12
N MET A 81 -11.35 14.81 -5.37
CA MET A 81 -10.25 15.49 -6.08
C MET A 81 -10.49 16.99 -6.18
N LYS A 82 -11.72 17.41 -6.51
CA LYS A 82 -12.08 18.83 -6.56
C LYS A 82 -11.86 19.51 -5.21
N ARG A 83 -12.23 18.83 -4.11
CA ARG A 83 -12.00 19.35 -2.74
C ARG A 83 -10.51 19.51 -2.42
N TRP A 84 -9.67 18.52 -2.77
CA TRP A 84 -8.22 18.61 -2.55
C TRP A 84 -7.60 19.74 -3.36
N ILE A 85 -7.92 19.84 -4.64
CA ILE A 85 -7.46 20.93 -5.53
C ILE A 85 -7.90 22.30 -4.98
N GLN A 86 -9.16 22.41 -4.56
CA GLN A 86 -9.66 23.64 -3.99
C GLN A 86 -8.94 24.02 -2.68
N ALA A 87 -8.72 23.04 -1.80
CA ALA A 87 -7.99 23.27 -0.56
C ALA A 87 -6.54 23.73 -0.82
N GLN A 88 -5.88 23.17 -1.85
CA GLN A 88 -4.54 23.63 -2.24
C GLN A 88 -4.55 25.06 -2.79
N LYS A 89 -5.57 25.45 -3.57
CA LYS A 89 -5.72 26.82 -4.07
C LYS A 89 -5.95 27.83 -2.94
N GLU A 90 -6.72 27.46 -1.92
CA GLU A 90 -7.08 28.36 -0.82
C GLU A 90 -5.99 28.45 0.24
N ARG A 91 -5.35 27.34 0.59
CA ARG A 91 -4.44 27.24 1.72
C ARG A 91 -2.96 27.12 1.33
N GLY A 92 -2.71 26.92 0.03
CA GLY A 92 -1.38 26.61 -0.51
C GLY A 92 -0.99 25.14 -0.32
N VAL A 93 -0.12 24.65 -1.19
CA VAL A 93 0.33 23.25 -1.26
C VAL A 93 0.93 22.76 0.05
N MET A 94 1.67 23.62 0.78
CA MET A 94 2.31 23.25 2.04
C MET A 94 1.33 23.07 3.22
N ARG A 95 0.08 23.51 3.08
CA ARG A 95 -0.94 23.40 4.13
C ARG A 95 -2.10 22.50 3.77
N ALA A 96 -2.22 22.15 2.51
CA ALA A 96 -3.28 21.28 1.99
C ALA A 96 -2.66 20.24 1.06
N GLY A 97 -2.20 19.13 1.67
CA GLY A 97 -1.61 18.02 0.95
C GLY A 97 -2.65 17.19 0.20
N ILE A 98 -2.18 16.41 -0.76
CA ILE A 98 -2.96 15.37 -1.43
C ILE A 98 -2.70 14.06 -0.71
N PRO A 99 -3.74 13.31 -0.27
CA PRO A 99 -3.53 12.08 0.46
C PRO A 99 -2.70 11.06 -0.36
N VAL A 100 -1.84 10.34 0.33
CA VAL A 100 -1.12 9.20 -0.23
C VAL A 100 -2.09 8.02 -0.28
N LEU A 101 -2.44 7.58 -1.47
CA LEU A 101 -3.41 6.50 -1.71
C LEU A 101 -2.79 5.27 -2.36
N GLY A 102 -1.46 5.25 -2.48
CA GLY A 102 -0.62 4.14 -2.88
C GLY A 102 0.80 4.42 -2.42
N GLU A 103 1.33 3.57 -1.53
CA GLU A 103 2.66 3.76 -0.93
C GLU A 103 3.76 3.79 -1.98
N TYR A 104 3.77 2.79 -2.87
CA TYR A 104 4.88 2.61 -3.82
C TYR A 104 4.90 3.66 -4.92
N THR A 105 3.73 4.06 -5.42
CA THR A 105 3.61 5.11 -6.44
C THR A 105 4.02 6.47 -5.87
N SER A 106 3.61 6.75 -4.64
CA SER A 106 4.01 7.96 -3.93
C SER A 106 5.52 7.98 -3.66
N LYS A 107 6.11 6.87 -3.19
CA LYS A 107 7.56 6.78 -2.99
C LYS A 107 8.32 6.92 -4.30
N PHE A 108 7.82 6.35 -5.39
CA PHE A 108 8.42 6.53 -6.70
C PHE A 108 8.37 7.99 -7.16
N ALA A 109 7.25 8.69 -6.97
CA ALA A 109 7.16 10.13 -7.27
C ALA A 109 8.13 10.96 -6.43
N GLU A 110 8.20 10.68 -5.12
CA GLU A 110 9.04 11.45 -4.18
C GLU A 110 10.55 11.21 -4.37
N THR A 111 10.96 9.96 -4.57
CA THR A 111 12.37 9.54 -4.43
C THR A 111 12.92 8.82 -5.66
N GLY A 112 12.11 8.68 -6.71
CA GLY A 112 12.48 7.95 -7.91
C GLY A 112 12.73 6.46 -7.66
N VAL A 113 13.31 5.80 -8.65
CA VAL A 113 13.63 4.36 -8.58
C VAL A 113 14.70 4.08 -7.51
N VAL A 114 15.66 4.98 -7.33
CA VAL A 114 16.74 4.79 -6.35
C VAL A 114 16.17 4.76 -4.94
N GLY A 115 15.38 5.75 -4.57
CA GLY A 115 14.77 5.79 -3.23
C GLY A 115 13.74 4.69 -3.01
N LEU A 116 12.97 4.32 -4.04
CA LEU A 116 12.04 3.20 -3.96
C LEU A 116 12.77 1.87 -3.71
N LEU A 117 13.91 1.63 -4.37
CA LEU A 117 14.73 0.43 -4.12
C LEU A 117 15.31 0.42 -2.71
N ILE A 118 15.81 1.56 -2.22
CA ILE A 118 16.29 1.68 -0.84
C ILE A 118 15.15 1.42 0.16
N TYR A 119 13.96 1.93 -0.12
CA TYR A 119 12.76 1.71 0.71
C TYR A 119 12.33 0.23 0.76
N LEU A 120 12.38 -0.46 -0.38
CA LEU A 120 11.99 -1.86 -0.49
C LEU A 120 13.08 -2.85 -0.03
N PHE A 121 14.34 -2.42 -0.01
CA PHE A 121 15.45 -3.30 0.33
C PHE A 121 15.32 -3.99 1.70
N PRO A 122 15.00 -3.28 2.81
CA PRO A 122 14.83 -3.93 4.11
C PRO A 122 13.73 -5.00 4.10
N ALA A 123 12.60 -4.69 3.44
CA ALA A 123 11.49 -5.62 3.30
C ALA A 123 11.89 -6.87 2.52
N GLY A 124 12.53 -6.71 1.38
CA GLY A 124 13.02 -7.82 0.55
C GLY A 124 14.06 -8.67 1.27
N TYR A 125 14.98 -8.04 2.01
CA TYR A 125 15.99 -8.74 2.79
C TYR A 125 15.36 -9.55 3.94
N LEU A 126 14.36 -9.00 4.64
CA LEU A 126 13.61 -9.73 5.65
C LEU A 126 12.91 -10.97 5.06
N ILE A 127 12.22 -10.82 3.94
CA ILE A 127 11.59 -11.94 3.23
C ILE A 127 12.63 -13.02 2.92
N PHE A 128 13.80 -12.62 2.40
CA PHE A 128 14.90 -13.55 2.13
C PHE A 128 15.34 -14.31 3.40
N LEU A 129 15.51 -13.62 4.53
CA LEU A 129 15.90 -14.26 5.81
C LEU A 129 14.85 -15.27 6.28
N ILE A 130 13.56 -14.91 6.22
CA ILE A 130 12.46 -15.80 6.59
C ILE A 130 12.43 -17.04 5.70
N LEU A 131 12.51 -16.87 4.38
CA LEU A 131 12.54 -17.99 3.44
C LEU A 131 13.74 -18.90 3.64
N LYS A 132 14.92 -18.32 3.92
CA LYS A 132 16.14 -19.07 4.26
C LYS A 132 15.93 -19.90 5.53
N LYS A 133 15.26 -19.35 6.55
CA LYS A 133 14.95 -20.06 7.80
C LYS A 133 14.00 -21.23 7.55
N ILE A 134 12.90 -20.99 6.82
CA ILE A 134 11.92 -22.03 6.46
C ILE A 134 12.58 -23.21 5.75
N ARG A 135 13.52 -22.93 4.82
CA ARG A 135 14.22 -23.99 4.06
C ARG A 135 15.23 -24.77 4.91
N ARG A 136 15.81 -24.16 5.94
CA ARG A 136 16.90 -24.76 6.71
C ARG A 136 16.45 -25.46 7.99
N THR A 137 15.30 -25.10 8.54
CA THR A 137 14.80 -25.73 9.77
C THR A 137 14.00 -26.98 9.48
N SER A 138 14.18 -28.02 10.30
CA SER A 138 13.33 -29.22 10.30
C SER A 138 12.22 -29.13 11.34
N ASP A 139 12.29 -28.19 12.27
CA ASP A 139 11.31 -27.98 13.31
C ASP A 139 10.02 -27.38 12.72
N ILE A 140 8.93 -28.12 12.85
CA ILE A 140 7.61 -27.76 12.32
C ILE A 140 7.07 -26.48 12.94
N LYS A 141 7.25 -26.29 14.27
CA LYS A 141 6.77 -25.10 14.97
C LYS A 141 7.46 -23.82 14.50
N ILE A 142 8.78 -23.91 14.30
CA ILE A 142 9.55 -22.78 13.76
C ILE A 142 9.13 -22.47 12.33
N LYS A 143 8.84 -23.49 11.51
CA LYS A 143 8.30 -23.27 10.15
C LYS A 143 6.95 -22.57 10.16
N GLU A 144 6.03 -23.02 11.01
CA GLU A 144 4.70 -22.42 11.14
C GLU A 144 4.78 -20.95 11.54
N GLN A 145 5.61 -20.63 12.55
CA GLN A 145 5.83 -19.26 12.99
C GLN A 145 6.43 -18.38 11.87
N ALA A 146 7.41 -18.91 11.16
CA ALA A 146 8.04 -18.21 10.04
C ALA A 146 7.08 -17.98 8.88
N MET A 147 6.24 -18.96 8.55
CA MET A 147 5.20 -18.82 7.53
C MET A 147 4.13 -17.81 7.94
N PHE A 148 3.68 -17.85 9.21
CA PHE A 148 2.73 -16.87 9.72
C PHE A 148 3.26 -15.44 9.58
N LEU A 149 4.51 -15.20 10.02
CA LEU A 149 5.14 -13.88 9.88
C LEU A 149 5.29 -13.47 8.39
N LEU A 150 5.69 -14.40 7.53
CA LEU A 150 5.83 -14.16 6.10
C LEU A 150 4.50 -13.72 5.47
N PHE A 151 3.41 -14.45 5.72
CA PHE A 151 2.10 -14.10 5.17
C PHE A 151 1.56 -12.80 5.74
N SER A 152 1.73 -12.54 7.04
CA SER A 152 1.34 -11.27 7.65
C SER A 152 2.11 -10.09 7.03
N PHE A 153 3.40 -10.27 6.81
CA PHE A 153 4.23 -9.25 6.20
C PHE A 153 3.88 -9.02 4.71
N LEU A 154 3.72 -10.10 3.94
CA LEU A 154 3.29 -10.00 2.53
C LEU A 154 1.91 -9.36 2.39
N GLY A 155 0.97 -9.69 3.28
CA GLY A 155 -0.35 -9.06 3.32
C GLY A 155 -0.26 -7.55 3.57
N THR A 156 0.58 -7.13 4.50
CA THR A 156 0.83 -5.71 4.77
C THR A 156 1.48 -5.02 3.57
N MET A 157 2.47 -5.66 2.93
CA MET A 157 3.08 -5.14 1.70
C MET A 157 2.06 -5.01 0.57
N ALA A 158 1.17 -6.00 0.40
CA ALA A 158 0.10 -5.94 -0.60
C ALA A 158 -0.88 -4.79 -0.34
N ALA A 159 -1.20 -4.49 0.91
CA ALA A 159 -2.03 -3.34 1.28
C ALA A 159 -1.40 -2.01 0.81
N GLY A 160 -0.08 -1.90 0.79
CA GLY A 160 0.64 -0.71 0.31
C GLY A 160 0.44 -0.39 -1.17
N ILE A 161 -0.11 -1.32 -1.97
CA ILE A 161 -0.44 -1.04 -3.37
C ILE A 161 -1.56 0.02 -3.46
N GLY A 162 -2.53 -0.04 -2.55
CA GLY A 162 -3.70 0.84 -2.59
C GLY A 162 -3.90 1.68 -1.33
N ASP A 163 -2.91 1.72 -0.44
CA ASP A 163 -2.98 2.50 0.79
C ASP A 163 -1.59 2.95 1.26
N ASN A 164 -1.54 3.85 2.24
CA ASN A 164 -0.32 4.31 2.86
C ASN A 164 0.04 3.41 4.05
N ILE A 165 0.94 2.44 3.84
CA ILE A 165 1.40 1.53 4.90
C ILE A 165 2.44 2.16 5.84
N ASN A 166 3.05 3.28 5.47
CA ASN A 166 4.03 3.98 6.30
C ASN A 166 3.43 4.50 7.61
N ILE A 167 2.18 4.96 7.58
CA ILE A 167 1.45 5.39 8.77
C ILE A 167 0.86 4.22 9.55
N THR A 168 0.88 3.00 8.98
CA THR A 168 0.41 1.80 9.67
C THR A 168 1.55 1.23 10.52
N TYR A 169 1.48 1.38 11.82
CA TYR A 169 2.49 0.85 12.75
C TYR A 169 2.77 -0.65 12.53
N CYS A 170 1.78 -1.39 12.03
CA CYS A 170 1.93 -2.83 11.75
C CYS A 170 3.10 -3.14 10.80
N TYR A 171 3.34 -2.33 9.77
CA TYR A 171 4.47 -2.52 8.86
C TYR A 171 5.81 -2.47 9.61
N TRP A 172 6.02 -1.43 10.40
CA TRP A 172 7.26 -1.21 11.13
C TRP A 172 7.46 -2.23 12.25
N VAL A 173 6.37 -2.60 12.94
CA VAL A 173 6.40 -3.64 13.98
C VAL A 173 6.76 -4.99 13.37
N LEU A 174 6.12 -5.40 12.28
CA LEU A 174 6.43 -6.66 11.60
C LEU A 174 7.87 -6.67 11.07
N LEU A 175 8.35 -5.56 10.53
CA LEU A 175 9.74 -5.42 10.07
C LEU A 175 10.70 -5.57 11.25
N GLY A 176 10.49 -4.82 12.34
CA GLY A 176 11.33 -4.86 13.54
C GLY A 176 11.35 -6.22 14.21
N VAL A 177 10.18 -6.83 14.45
CA VAL A 177 10.06 -8.18 15.02
C VAL A 177 10.70 -9.22 14.11
N GLY A 178 10.48 -9.11 12.81
CA GLY A 178 11.10 -10.01 11.84
C GLY A 178 12.63 -9.95 11.89
N TYR A 179 13.21 -8.77 11.93
CA TYR A 179 14.67 -8.62 12.08
C TYR A 179 15.17 -9.12 13.44
N ALA A 180 14.46 -8.84 14.53
CA ALA A 180 14.86 -9.31 15.85
C ALA A 180 14.93 -10.85 15.93
N ILE A 181 14.02 -11.55 15.24
CA ILE A 181 13.95 -13.02 15.25
C ILE A 181 14.92 -13.66 14.24
N TYR A 182 15.05 -13.09 13.04
CA TYR A 182 15.72 -13.75 11.91
C TYR A 182 17.07 -13.14 11.55
N TRP A 183 17.47 -12.01 12.14
CA TRP A 183 18.82 -11.48 11.95
C TRP A 183 19.84 -12.50 12.46
N PRO A 184 20.84 -12.86 11.66
CA PRO A 184 21.87 -13.77 12.12
C PRO A 184 22.56 -13.19 13.36
N ALA A 185 22.44 -13.88 14.51
CA ALA A 185 23.21 -13.53 15.69
C ALA A 185 24.69 -13.49 15.29
N ARG A 186 25.38 -12.44 15.70
CA ARG A 186 26.85 -12.39 15.59
C ARG A 186 27.39 -13.63 16.31
N VAL A 187 28.01 -14.55 15.57
CA VAL A 187 28.77 -15.62 16.20
C VAL A 187 29.89 -14.91 16.92
N GLU A 188 29.78 -14.76 18.24
CA GLU A 188 30.88 -14.43 19.09
C GLU A 188 31.82 -15.66 19.01
N ASN A 189 32.82 -15.57 18.14
CA ASN A 189 33.94 -16.48 18.15
C ASN A 189 34.76 -16.11 19.38
N GLU A 190 34.53 -16.80 20.50
CA GLU A 190 35.52 -16.95 21.58
C GLU A 190 36.63 -17.90 21.13
#